data_b1d72a328e730b8bb500be277226372e
#
_entry.id   b1d72a328e730b8bb500be277226372e
#
_cell.length_a   1.000
_cell.length_b   1.000
_cell.length_c   1.000
_cell.angle_alpha   90.00
_cell.angle_beta   90.00
_cell.angle_gamma   90.00
#
_symmetry.space_group_name_H-M   'P 1'
#
loop_
_entity.id
_entity.type
_entity.pdbx_description
1 polymer ?
#
loop_
_entity_poly.entity_id
_entity_poly.type
_entity_poly.pdbx_seq_one_letter_code
_entity_poly.pdbx_strand_id
1 'polypeptide(L)'
;MSRQVAAIEIIMFALTAVTYAGPYTEPGVNGYVGLDWRHADPADDDAIINPIFRGWAAAVVSYQPAPGVDPQWASVNKALGEATGDNFDIVSLGDLDAGEIADGCQPGQITLLFGDPCDPNDPNHIRDVNGYDFVVFENGFLSNYNTGGGSVSGQMLAELGYVEVSSNGNDFVRFPAVSLTPEAPGSFGTIEISNIFNLLGKHPNAYGLCTGTPFDLSKLANHPLVLDGTVDTNNISYVRIVDIPGSGDFYDAAANHIDHNTWPNWDNFDADHPVYDAWVTWGSGGVDLEAVGVLKEQDHSADINLDGIVDLFDFALFAQAWQTHFGQSNWIGRCDLDGSKDLVIDVGDLGAFVGQWLKAEKWRGGID
;
A
#
# COMPACT_ATOMS: atom_id res chain seq x y z
N MET A 1 29.54 -33.15 -39.76
CA MET A 1 28.12 -33.02 -39.42
C MET A 1 27.91 -33.37 -37.95
N SER A 2 28.29 -32.53 -37.00
CA SER A 2 27.99 -32.79 -35.56
C SER A 2 28.30 -31.60 -34.65
N ARG A 3 27.96 -30.37 -35.04
CA ARG A 3 28.11 -29.20 -34.17
C ARG A 3 26.90 -28.23 -34.14
N GLN A 4 25.79 -28.59 -34.76
CA GLN A 4 24.60 -27.75 -34.80
C GLN A 4 23.38 -28.27 -33.99
N VAL A 5 23.48 -29.45 -33.37
CA VAL A 5 22.37 -30.03 -32.60
C VAL A 5 22.49 -29.72 -31.09
N ALA A 6 23.66 -29.33 -30.59
CA ALA A 6 23.87 -29.03 -29.15
C ALA A 6 23.44 -27.62 -28.72
N ALA A 7 23.07 -26.73 -29.66
CA ALA A 7 22.67 -25.35 -29.32
C ALA A 7 21.16 -25.14 -29.13
N ILE A 8 20.35 -26.16 -29.42
CA ILE A 8 18.88 -26.07 -29.36
C ILE A 8 18.33 -26.60 -28.02
N GLU A 9 19.07 -27.48 -27.33
CA GLU A 9 18.59 -28.02 -26.04
C GLU A 9 18.83 -27.12 -24.83
N ILE A 10 19.64 -26.06 -24.93
CA ILE A 10 19.94 -25.16 -23.81
C ILE A 10 18.89 -24.01 -23.71
N ILE A 11 18.08 -23.78 -24.74
CA ILE A 11 17.09 -22.70 -24.75
C ILE A 11 15.71 -23.13 -24.15
N MET A 12 15.52 -24.41 -23.90
CA MET A 12 14.21 -24.94 -23.45
C MET A 12 14.11 -25.16 -21.92
N PHE A 13 15.08 -24.76 -21.13
CA PHE A 13 15.05 -24.89 -19.65
C PHE A 13 14.95 -23.55 -18.88
N ALA A 14 14.74 -22.44 -19.58
CA ALA A 14 14.58 -21.13 -18.94
C ALA A 14 13.13 -20.59 -19.01
N LEU A 15 12.16 -21.47 -19.17
CA LEU A 15 10.73 -21.08 -19.28
C LEU A 15 9.87 -21.82 -18.23
N THR A 16 10.22 -21.72 -16.96
CA THR A 16 9.31 -22.16 -15.90
C THR A 16 9.54 -21.39 -14.62
N ALA A 17 9.12 -20.18 -14.59
CA ALA A 17 8.51 -19.48 -13.47
C ALA A 17 7.92 -18.22 -14.06
N VAL A 18 6.83 -18.33 -14.79
CA VAL A 18 5.93 -17.20 -14.93
C VAL A 18 5.23 -17.13 -13.57
N THR A 19 5.81 -16.40 -12.65
CA THR A 19 5.05 -15.86 -11.53
C THR A 19 4.02 -14.96 -12.19
N TYR A 20 2.77 -15.35 -12.15
CA TYR A 20 1.66 -14.50 -12.53
C TYR A 20 1.61 -13.38 -11.49
N ALA A 21 2.28 -12.26 -11.76
CA ALA A 21 2.03 -11.05 -11.01
C ALA A 21 0.57 -10.65 -11.27
N GLY A 22 -0.10 -10.17 -10.23
CA GLY A 22 -1.47 -9.65 -10.32
C GLY A 22 -1.51 -8.26 -10.97
N PRO A 23 -2.69 -7.67 -11.09
CA PRO A 23 -2.87 -6.40 -11.82
C PRO A 23 -2.50 -5.15 -11.02
N TYR A 24 -2.18 -5.28 -9.73
CA TYR A 24 -2.00 -4.13 -8.84
C TYR A 24 -0.51 -3.94 -8.50
N THR A 25 0.21 -3.26 -9.38
CA THR A 25 1.68 -3.07 -9.31
C THR A 25 2.07 -1.63 -8.95
N GLU A 26 1.18 -0.88 -8.30
CA GLU A 26 1.48 0.47 -7.86
C GLU A 26 2.70 0.48 -6.92
N PRO A 27 3.63 1.44 -7.12
CA PRO A 27 4.77 1.58 -6.23
C PRO A 27 4.35 2.07 -4.85
N GLY A 28 5.09 1.66 -3.82
CA GLY A 28 4.99 2.25 -2.49
C GLY A 28 5.67 3.61 -2.43
N VAL A 29 5.52 4.30 -1.30
CA VAL A 29 6.17 5.57 -1.03
C VAL A 29 7.30 5.37 -0.04
N ASN A 30 8.51 5.78 -0.41
CA ASN A 30 9.68 5.70 0.46
C ASN A 30 9.56 6.70 1.61
N GLY A 31 9.80 6.26 2.84
CA GLY A 31 9.89 7.13 4.02
C GLY A 31 11.15 7.97 4.01
N TYR A 32 12.24 7.45 3.46
CA TYR A 32 13.53 8.12 3.35
C TYR A 32 14.05 8.14 1.93
N VAL A 33 14.77 9.20 1.61
CA VAL A 33 15.48 9.39 0.35
C VAL A 33 16.89 9.90 0.59
N GLY A 34 17.83 9.52 -0.28
CA GLY A 34 19.18 10.08 -0.31
C GLY A 34 19.25 11.40 -1.09
N LEU A 35 20.45 11.94 -1.23
CA LEU A 35 20.69 13.17 -1.99
C LEU A 35 20.34 13.05 -3.48
N ASP A 36 20.27 11.85 -4.00
CA ASP A 36 19.83 11.53 -5.37
C ASP A 36 18.30 11.32 -5.49
N TRP A 37 17.56 11.53 -4.40
CA TRP A 37 16.11 11.39 -4.28
C TRP A 37 15.57 9.96 -4.42
N ARG A 38 16.46 8.98 -4.43
CA ARG A 38 16.08 7.56 -4.40
C ARG A 38 15.88 7.09 -2.98
N HIS A 39 15.26 5.93 -2.86
CA HIS A 39 15.20 5.23 -1.59
C HIS A 39 16.58 5.21 -0.90
N ALA A 40 16.60 5.55 0.37
CA ALA A 40 17.74 5.41 1.26
C ALA A 40 17.34 4.58 2.48
N ASP A 41 18.27 3.78 2.99
CA ASP A 41 18.12 3.18 4.31
C ASP A 41 18.17 4.31 5.35
N PRO A 42 17.24 4.40 6.31
CA PRO A 42 17.30 5.40 7.38
C PRO A 42 18.63 5.46 8.13
N ALA A 43 19.42 4.39 8.10
CA ALA A 43 20.73 4.31 8.71
C ALA A 43 21.87 4.92 7.84
N ASP A 44 21.60 5.29 6.61
CA ASP A 44 22.59 5.92 5.74
C ASP A 44 22.89 7.37 6.18
N ASP A 45 24.15 7.78 6.10
CA ASP A 45 24.61 9.10 6.57
C ASP A 45 23.95 10.29 5.83
N ASP A 46 23.44 10.08 4.63
CA ASP A 46 22.79 11.09 3.77
C ASP A 46 21.28 10.88 3.62
N ALA A 47 20.71 9.92 4.35
CA ALA A 47 19.28 9.71 4.36
C ALA A 47 18.54 10.88 5.04
N ILE A 48 17.50 11.35 4.37
CA ILE A 48 16.58 12.36 4.92
C ILE A 48 15.15 11.82 4.81
N ILE A 49 14.27 12.26 5.72
CA ILE A 49 12.84 12.05 5.58
C ILE A 49 12.42 12.54 4.19
N ASN A 50 11.69 11.71 3.46
CA ASN A 50 11.23 12.08 2.12
C ASN A 50 10.39 13.37 2.18
N PRO A 51 10.80 14.43 1.49
CA PRO A 51 10.12 15.74 1.55
C PRO A 51 8.69 15.75 0.99
N ILE A 52 8.22 14.64 0.40
CA ILE A 52 6.81 14.49 0.02
C ILE A 52 5.88 14.49 1.25
N PHE A 53 6.38 14.06 2.42
CA PHE A 53 5.61 14.11 3.65
C PHE A 53 5.49 15.55 4.19
N ARG A 54 4.30 15.91 4.69
CA ARG A 54 4.04 17.20 5.34
C ARG A 54 3.63 17.07 6.81
N GLY A 55 3.41 15.87 7.30
CA GLY A 55 3.02 15.60 8.67
C GLY A 55 2.82 14.12 8.95
N TRP A 56 2.62 13.80 10.21
CA TRP A 56 2.51 12.44 10.73
C TRP A 56 1.39 12.37 11.78
N ALA A 57 0.96 11.17 12.13
CA ALA A 57 0.01 10.96 13.22
C ALA A 57 0.48 11.63 14.51
N ALA A 58 -0.41 12.40 15.14
CA ALA A 58 -0.09 13.23 16.32
C ALA A 58 -0.46 12.58 17.66
N ALA A 59 -1.47 11.70 17.66
CA ALA A 59 -1.94 11.02 18.87
C ALA A 59 -2.65 9.69 18.52
N VAL A 60 -2.72 8.80 19.50
CA VAL A 60 -3.57 7.61 19.45
C VAL A 60 -4.85 7.89 20.23
N VAL A 61 -5.99 7.74 19.54
CA VAL A 61 -7.33 7.95 20.12
C VAL A 61 -7.85 6.68 20.79
N SER A 62 -7.61 5.53 20.15
CA SER A 62 -8.04 4.22 20.62
C SER A 62 -7.04 3.16 20.19
N TYR A 63 -6.79 2.21 21.07
CA TYR A 63 -6.03 1.00 20.77
C TYR A 63 -6.74 -0.19 21.42
N GLN A 64 -7.16 -1.13 20.62
CA GLN A 64 -7.91 -2.32 21.01
C GLN A 64 -7.25 -3.51 20.30
N PRO A 65 -6.14 -4.05 20.83
CA PRO A 65 -5.47 -5.18 20.23
C PRO A 65 -6.30 -6.45 20.34
N ALA A 66 -6.04 -7.41 19.46
CA ALA A 66 -6.51 -8.78 19.61
C ALA A 66 -5.97 -9.39 20.91
N PRO A 67 -6.58 -10.48 21.43
CA PRO A 67 -6.07 -11.17 22.63
C PRO A 67 -4.62 -11.67 22.42
N GLY A 68 -3.83 -11.64 23.48
CA GLY A 68 -2.51 -12.29 23.51
C GLY A 68 -1.33 -11.46 23.01
N VAL A 69 -1.52 -10.18 22.62
CA VAL A 69 -0.40 -9.29 22.27
C VAL A 69 0.57 -9.16 23.44
N ASP A 70 1.86 -9.43 23.17
CA ASP A 70 2.92 -9.29 24.18
C ASP A 70 3.09 -7.80 24.53
N PRO A 71 3.14 -7.44 25.84
CA PRO A 71 3.30 -6.06 26.30
C PRO A 71 4.47 -5.28 25.69
N GLN A 72 5.52 -5.95 25.24
CA GLN A 72 6.65 -5.29 24.55
C GLN A 72 6.24 -4.64 23.22
N TRP A 73 5.19 -5.16 22.55
CA TRP A 73 4.68 -4.69 21.27
C TRP A 73 3.39 -3.84 21.40
N ALA A 74 2.93 -3.59 22.64
CA ALA A 74 1.71 -2.84 22.90
C ALA A 74 1.93 -1.33 23.14
N SER A 75 3.12 -0.80 22.80
CA SER A 75 3.45 0.62 23.02
C SER A 75 2.90 1.48 21.89
N VAL A 76 1.72 2.06 22.09
CA VAL A 76 1.00 2.86 21.08
C VAL A 76 1.76 4.09 20.57
N ASN A 77 2.72 4.62 21.35
CA ASN A 77 3.52 5.78 20.95
C ASN A 77 4.43 5.47 19.75
N LYS A 78 4.70 4.21 19.46
CA LYS A 78 5.50 3.77 18.33
C LYS A 78 4.79 3.94 16.99
N ALA A 79 3.47 4.14 16.98
CA ALA A 79 2.71 4.49 15.78
C ALA A 79 2.67 6.01 15.51
N LEU A 80 3.44 6.81 16.25
CA LEU A 80 3.41 8.27 16.18
C LEU A 80 4.74 8.84 15.70
N GLY A 81 4.66 9.85 14.85
CA GLY A 81 5.84 10.48 14.27
C GLY A 81 6.28 9.82 12.97
N GLU A 82 7.51 10.07 12.62
CA GLU A 82 8.12 9.64 11.36
C GLU A 82 8.38 8.12 11.36
N ALA A 83 8.21 7.48 10.20
CA ALA A 83 8.62 6.10 10.02
C ALA A 83 10.14 5.98 10.22
N THR A 84 10.60 4.89 10.82
CA THR A 84 12.02 4.67 11.15
C THR A 84 12.65 3.53 10.34
N GLY A 85 11.82 2.63 9.78
CA GLY A 85 12.27 1.40 9.12
C GLY A 85 12.88 0.39 10.10
N ASP A 86 12.71 0.59 11.41
CA ASP A 86 13.19 -0.31 12.46
C ASP A 86 12.10 -1.34 12.81
N ASN A 87 12.38 -2.62 12.57
CA ASN A 87 11.50 -3.76 12.86
C ASN A 87 10.96 -3.80 14.30
N PHE A 88 11.59 -3.10 15.24
CA PHE A 88 11.23 -3.07 16.65
C PHE A 88 10.50 -1.79 17.07
N ASP A 89 10.37 -0.82 16.15
CA ASP A 89 9.65 0.43 16.42
C ASP A 89 8.22 0.38 15.89
N ILE A 90 7.47 -0.62 16.36
CA ILE A 90 6.10 -0.92 15.93
C ILE A 90 5.14 -1.07 17.11
N VAL A 91 3.85 -0.94 16.85
CA VAL A 91 2.77 -1.39 17.72
C VAL A 91 1.99 -2.50 17.03
N SER A 92 1.94 -3.68 17.66
CA SER A 92 1.20 -4.82 17.13
C SER A 92 -0.30 -4.69 17.41
N LEU A 93 -1.14 -5.00 16.43
CA LEU A 93 -2.58 -5.12 16.64
C LEU A 93 -2.98 -6.52 17.10
N GLY A 94 -2.12 -7.50 16.91
CA GLY A 94 -2.35 -8.90 17.25
C GLY A 94 -3.24 -9.60 16.22
N ASP A 95 -3.00 -10.89 16.04
CA ASP A 95 -3.73 -11.75 15.14
C ASP A 95 -4.71 -12.65 15.91
N LEU A 96 -5.86 -12.98 15.32
CA LEU A 96 -6.83 -13.90 15.88
C LEU A 96 -6.55 -15.34 15.42
N ASP A 97 -6.51 -16.27 16.35
CA ASP A 97 -6.53 -17.69 16.01
C ASP A 97 -7.95 -18.20 15.65
N ALA A 98 -8.03 -19.41 15.13
CA ALA A 98 -9.32 -20.00 14.72
C ALA A 98 -10.31 -20.17 15.89
N GLY A 99 -9.84 -20.34 17.14
CA GLY A 99 -10.69 -20.43 18.31
C GLY A 99 -11.28 -19.07 18.66
N GLU A 100 -10.47 -18.03 18.63
CA GLU A 100 -10.87 -16.65 18.89
C GLU A 100 -11.85 -16.13 17.85
N ILE A 101 -11.62 -16.45 16.56
CA ILE A 101 -12.57 -16.14 15.48
C ILE A 101 -13.91 -16.85 15.74
N ALA A 102 -13.88 -18.14 16.08
CA ALA A 102 -15.09 -18.91 16.37
C ALA A 102 -15.84 -18.40 17.63
N ASP A 103 -15.13 -17.87 18.62
CA ASP A 103 -15.69 -17.26 19.82
C ASP A 103 -16.19 -15.82 19.57
N GLY A 104 -15.99 -15.27 18.39
CA GLY A 104 -16.46 -13.93 17.98
C GLY A 104 -15.62 -12.79 18.51
N CYS A 105 -14.34 -13.03 18.83
CA CYS A 105 -13.38 -11.98 19.14
C CYS A 105 -13.27 -11.00 17.95
N GLN A 106 -13.02 -9.75 18.24
CA GLN A 106 -12.84 -8.74 17.19
C GLN A 106 -11.36 -8.62 16.83
N PRO A 107 -11.02 -8.44 15.55
CA PRO A 107 -9.67 -8.12 15.13
C PRO A 107 -9.10 -6.90 15.85
N GLY A 108 -7.78 -6.90 16.02
CA GLY A 108 -7.08 -5.78 16.60
C GLY A 108 -7.27 -4.50 15.81
N GLN A 109 -7.34 -3.36 16.49
CA GLN A 109 -7.50 -2.06 15.82
C GLN A 109 -6.84 -0.91 16.58
N ILE A 110 -6.40 0.09 15.82
CA ILE A 110 -5.89 1.36 16.34
C ILE A 110 -6.49 2.53 15.58
N THR A 111 -6.78 3.62 16.29
CA THR A 111 -7.25 4.88 15.67
C THR A 111 -6.28 6.00 15.99
N LEU A 112 -5.77 6.64 14.96
CA LEU A 112 -4.82 7.75 15.01
C LEU A 112 -5.51 9.08 14.73
N LEU A 113 -4.95 10.16 15.29
CA LEU A 113 -5.45 11.53 15.14
C LEU A 113 -4.50 12.37 14.29
N PHE A 114 -5.10 13.18 13.41
CA PHE A 114 -4.44 14.16 12.53
C PHE A 114 -5.12 15.53 12.69
N GLY A 115 -4.37 16.54 13.09
CA GLY A 115 -4.90 17.88 13.32
C GLY A 115 -5.86 18.01 14.51
N ASP A 116 -6.48 19.18 14.63
CA ASP A 116 -7.52 19.44 15.64
C ASP A 116 -8.91 19.22 15.03
N PRO A 117 -9.65 18.20 15.43
CA PRO A 117 -10.97 17.91 14.88
C PRO A 117 -12.02 19.02 15.16
N CYS A 118 -11.69 19.99 16.02
CA CYS A 118 -12.52 21.18 16.28
C CYS A 118 -12.17 22.37 15.37
N ASP A 119 -11.05 22.33 14.67
CA ASP A 119 -10.65 23.37 13.71
C ASP A 119 -10.62 22.81 12.28
N PRO A 120 -11.66 23.05 11.46
CA PRO A 120 -11.71 22.53 10.10
C PRO A 120 -10.63 23.13 9.17
N ASN A 121 -9.91 24.14 9.63
CA ASN A 121 -8.80 24.73 8.88
C ASN A 121 -7.41 24.26 9.35
N ASP A 122 -7.35 23.35 10.32
CA ASP A 122 -6.04 22.83 10.78
C ASP A 122 -5.28 22.24 9.58
N PRO A 123 -4.07 22.71 9.32
CA PRO A 123 -3.26 22.26 8.19
C PRO A 123 -2.82 20.79 8.31
N ASN A 124 -2.95 20.18 9.49
CA ASN A 124 -2.52 18.81 9.73
C ASN A 124 -3.59 17.76 9.37
N HIS A 125 -4.84 18.19 9.06
CA HIS A 125 -5.82 17.25 8.54
C HIS A 125 -5.36 16.64 7.22
N ILE A 126 -5.71 15.37 6.99
CA ILE A 126 -5.54 14.74 5.69
C ILE A 126 -6.63 15.28 4.76
N ARG A 127 -6.28 15.61 3.53
CA ARG A 127 -7.18 16.17 2.53
C ARG A 127 -7.05 15.44 1.22
N ASP A 128 -8.17 15.29 0.54
CA ASP A 128 -8.24 14.80 -0.84
C ASP A 128 -7.58 15.84 -1.77
N VAL A 129 -6.36 15.52 -2.20
CA VAL A 129 -5.55 16.33 -3.10
C VAL A 129 -5.21 15.53 -4.36
N ASN A 130 -4.52 16.14 -5.32
CA ASN A 130 -4.04 15.38 -6.47
C ASN A 130 -3.02 14.33 -6.04
N GLY A 131 -3.22 13.10 -6.45
CA GLY A 131 -2.36 11.96 -6.17
C GLY A 131 -2.79 11.18 -4.92
N TYR A 132 -1.82 10.65 -4.18
CA TYR A 132 -2.08 10.00 -2.90
C TYR A 132 -2.09 11.02 -1.75
N ASP A 133 -2.86 10.74 -0.70
CA ASP A 133 -3.08 11.66 0.40
C ASP A 133 -2.32 11.30 1.67
N PHE A 134 -2.15 10.02 1.93
CA PHE A 134 -1.37 9.52 3.06
C PHE A 134 -0.80 8.13 2.80
N VAL A 135 0.12 7.72 3.65
CA VAL A 135 0.87 6.46 3.55
C VAL A 135 0.85 5.76 4.90
N VAL A 136 0.62 4.45 4.89
CA VAL A 136 0.70 3.59 6.07
C VAL A 136 1.95 2.73 5.98
N PHE A 137 2.79 2.77 7.02
CA PHE A 137 3.99 1.95 7.18
C PHE A 137 3.68 0.80 8.13
N GLU A 138 3.86 -0.40 7.63
CA GLU A 138 3.62 -1.66 8.31
C GLU A 138 4.84 -2.55 8.11
N ASN A 139 5.19 -3.35 9.11
CA ASN A 139 6.44 -4.10 9.20
C ASN A 139 6.52 -5.32 8.25
N GLY A 140 6.13 -5.18 7.00
CA GLY A 140 6.17 -6.22 5.99
C GLY A 140 7.59 -6.60 5.55
N PHE A 141 7.83 -7.90 5.31
CA PHE A 141 9.13 -8.47 4.99
C PHE A 141 9.20 -9.02 3.58
N LEU A 142 10.15 -8.53 2.79
CA LEU A 142 10.45 -9.13 1.48
C LEU A 142 11.22 -10.43 1.67
N SER A 143 10.70 -11.53 1.12
CA SER A 143 11.39 -12.81 1.17
C SER A 143 12.52 -12.91 0.14
N ASN A 144 13.68 -13.32 0.60
CA ASN A 144 14.87 -13.51 -0.24
C ASN A 144 15.13 -14.99 -0.62
N TYR A 145 14.30 -15.93 -0.15
CA TYR A 145 14.51 -17.36 -0.38
C TYR A 145 13.21 -18.16 -0.41
N ASN A 146 13.23 -19.30 -1.05
CA ASN A 146 12.15 -20.25 -1.04
C ASN A 146 12.29 -21.21 0.15
N THR A 147 11.20 -21.44 0.87
CA THR A 147 11.14 -22.43 1.97
C THR A 147 10.05 -23.46 1.74
N GLY A 148 10.14 -24.60 2.41
CA GLY A 148 9.05 -25.58 2.41
C GLY A 148 7.82 -25.15 3.21
N GLY A 149 7.87 -24.00 3.87
CA GLY A 149 6.76 -23.44 4.69
C GLY A 149 5.94 -22.36 3.99
N GLY A 150 5.99 -22.29 2.65
CA GLY A 150 5.17 -21.35 1.86
C GLY A 150 5.87 -20.02 1.53
N SER A 151 7.10 -19.78 1.99
CA SER A 151 7.84 -18.58 1.61
C SER A 151 8.40 -18.70 0.20
N VAL A 152 8.20 -17.68 -0.63
CA VAL A 152 8.65 -17.59 -2.03
C VAL A 152 9.52 -16.35 -2.20
N SER A 153 10.69 -16.52 -2.80
CA SER A 153 11.62 -15.40 -3.05
C SER A 153 10.99 -14.35 -3.96
N GLY A 154 11.07 -13.09 -3.57
CA GLY A 154 10.47 -11.95 -4.28
C GLY A 154 9.02 -11.64 -3.86
N GLN A 155 8.39 -12.49 -3.06
CA GLN A 155 7.11 -12.23 -2.45
C GLN A 155 7.26 -11.67 -1.03
N MET A 156 6.17 -11.16 -0.45
CA MET A 156 6.14 -10.58 0.89
C MET A 156 5.51 -11.52 1.91
N LEU A 157 6.15 -11.63 3.07
CA LEU A 157 5.44 -11.95 4.29
C LEU A 157 4.73 -10.64 4.67
N ALA A 158 3.46 -10.59 4.37
CA ALA A 158 2.59 -9.47 4.60
C ALA A 158 1.56 -9.82 5.66
N GLU A 159 1.29 -8.89 6.55
CA GLU A 159 0.19 -8.92 7.49
C GLU A 159 -0.75 -7.79 7.09
N LEU A 160 -1.90 -8.16 6.49
CA LEU A 160 -2.77 -7.21 5.82
C LEU A 160 -3.74 -6.55 6.79
N GLY A 161 -4.13 -5.32 6.50
CA GLY A 161 -5.12 -4.62 7.31
C GLY A 161 -6.02 -3.71 6.47
N TYR A 162 -7.25 -3.52 6.96
CA TYR A 162 -8.16 -2.52 6.44
C TYR A 162 -7.77 -1.14 6.93
N VAL A 163 -7.92 -0.16 6.05
CA VAL A 163 -7.74 1.25 6.36
C VAL A 163 -9.09 1.96 6.27
N GLU A 164 -9.41 2.72 7.29
CA GLU A 164 -10.66 3.48 7.41
C GLU A 164 -10.36 4.90 7.82
N VAL A 165 -11.16 5.85 7.34
CA VAL A 165 -10.99 7.27 7.63
C VAL A 165 -12.27 7.91 8.15
N SER A 166 -12.13 8.97 8.95
CA SER A 166 -13.25 9.73 9.47
C SER A 166 -12.88 11.19 9.67
N SER A 167 -13.84 12.09 9.44
CA SER A 167 -13.72 13.51 9.79
C SER A 167 -14.26 13.82 11.18
N ASN A 168 -15.11 12.97 11.77
CA ASN A 168 -15.83 13.23 13.03
C ASN A 168 -15.50 12.22 14.17
N GLY A 169 -14.74 11.17 13.89
CA GLY A 169 -14.34 10.13 14.85
C GLY A 169 -15.41 9.10 15.22
N ASN A 170 -16.61 9.19 14.63
CA ASN A 170 -17.71 8.26 14.87
C ASN A 170 -18.08 7.46 13.62
N ASP A 171 -18.20 8.14 12.50
CA ASP A 171 -18.56 7.56 11.21
C ASP A 171 -17.27 7.32 10.42
N PHE A 172 -16.94 6.06 10.20
CA PHE A 172 -15.74 5.65 9.47
C PHE A 172 -16.11 5.09 8.10
N VAL A 173 -15.31 5.46 7.11
CA VAL A 173 -15.40 4.96 5.74
C VAL A 173 -14.18 4.09 5.48
N ARG A 174 -14.41 2.83 5.14
CA ARG A 174 -13.36 1.87 4.78
C ARG A 174 -12.99 2.04 3.32
N PHE A 175 -11.69 2.02 3.02
CA PHE A 175 -11.22 1.95 1.66
C PHE A 175 -11.73 0.68 0.97
N PRO A 176 -12.22 0.79 -0.26
CA PRO A 176 -12.52 -0.38 -1.07
C PRO A 176 -11.23 -1.15 -1.33
N ALA A 177 -11.21 -2.41 -0.99
CA ALA A 177 -10.04 -3.26 -1.06
C ALA A 177 -10.28 -4.47 -1.95
N VAL A 178 -9.22 -4.98 -2.58
CA VAL A 178 -9.23 -6.21 -3.38
C VAL A 178 -8.11 -7.12 -2.93
N SER A 179 -8.41 -8.40 -2.78
CA SER A 179 -7.43 -9.48 -2.63
C SER A 179 -7.70 -10.56 -3.68
N LEU A 180 -6.70 -10.89 -4.47
CA LEU A 180 -6.74 -11.99 -5.44
C LEU A 180 -5.85 -13.17 -5.00
N THR A 181 -5.42 -13.18 -3.73
CA THR A 181 -4.63 -14.27 -3.16
C THR A 181 -5.53 -15.51 -3.06
N PRO A 182 -5.20 -16.63 -3.73
CA PRO A 182 -6.16 -17.72 -3.93
C PRO A 182 -6.36 -18.61 -2.69
N GLU A 183 -5.40 -18.65 -1.78
CA GLU A 183 -5.42 -19.50 -0.58
C GLU A 183 -4.42 -18.99 0.46
N ALA A 184 -4.60 -19.38 1.72
CA ALA A 184 -3.72 -18.99 2.81
C ALA A 184 -2.31 -19.59 2.63
N PRO A 185 -1.25 -18.78 2.67
CA PRO A 185 0.11 -19.23 2.44
C PRO A 185 0.72 -20.00 3.63
N GLY A 186 0.05 -20.02 4.79
CA GLY A 186 0.55 -20.57 6.05
C GLY A 186 1.30 -19.55 6.91
N SER A 187 1.62 -19.92 8.15
CA SER A 187 2.09 -19.02 9.22
C SER A 187 3.32 -18.15 8.90
N PHE A 188 4.16 -18.58 7.99
CA PHE A 188 5.36 -17.86 7.52
C PHE A 188 5.41 -17.86 6.00
N GLY A 189 4.28 -18.03 5.39
CA GLY A 189 4.14 -17.99 3.94
C GLY A 189 4.12 -16.55 3.43
N THR A 190 4.37 -16.41 2.14
CA THR A 190 4.39 -15.11 1.46
C THR A 190 3.30 -15.02 0.42
N ILE A 191 2.89 -13.81 0.10
CA ILE A 191 1.92 -13.52 -0.94
C ILE A 191 2.53 -12.67 -2.05
N GLU A 192 1.92 -12.77 -3.24
CA GLU A 192 2.21 -11.90 -4.37
C GLU A 192 1.46 -10.56 -4.19
N ILE A 193 2.19 -9.51 -3.86
CA ILE A 193 1.62 -8.20 -3.51
C ILE A 193 0.88 -7.51 -4.65
N SER A 194 1.17 -7.87 -5.90
CA SER A 194 0.42 -7.36 -7.04
C SER A 194 -1.01 -7.93 -7.15
N ASN A 195 -1.35 -8.89 -6.30
CA ASN A 195 -2.73 -9.36 -6.08
C ASN A 195 -3.53 -8.49 -5.10
N ILE A 196 -2.90 -7.50 -4.47
CA ILE A 196 -3.48 -6.73 -3.37
C ILE A 196 -3.67 -5.27 -3.78
N PHE A 197 -4.84 -4.72 -3.47
CA PHE A 197 -5.18 -3.31 -3.69
C PHE A 197 -5.88 -2.71 -2.46
N ASN A 198 -5.51 -1.49 -2.07
CA ASN A 198 -6.07 -0.74 -0.94
C ASN A 198 -6.12 -1.51 0.40
N LEU A 199 -5.19 -2.42 0.62
CA LEU A 199 -4.90 -3.00 1.93
C LEU A 199 -3.49 -2.57 2.34
N LEU A 200 -3.29 -2.23 3.60
CA LEU A 200 -1.95 -2.00 4.13
C LEU A 200 -1.17 -3.32 4.19
N GLY A 201 0.14 -3.26 4.44
CA GLY A 201 1.01 -4.45 4.43
C GLY A 201 1.53 -4.84 3.04
N LYS A 202 1.14 -4.11 2.00
CA LYS A 202 1.52 -4.38 0.61
C LYS A 202 3.00 -4.08 0.30
N HIS A 203 3.64 -3.16 1.03
CA HIS A 203 4.99 -2.69 0.71
C HIS A 203 5.97 -2.98 1.85
N PRO A 204 7.25 -3.30 1.53
CA PRO A 204 8.22 -3.69 2.54
C PRO A 204 8.69 -2.48 3.34
N ASN A 205 8.51 -2.52 4.65
CA ASN A 205 8.99 -1.49 5.56
C ASN A 205 10.17 -1.97 6.43
N ALA A 206 10.28 -3.27 6.67
CA ALA A 206 11.30 -3.86 7.52
C ALA A 206 12.73 -3.76 6.94
N TYR A 207 13.72 -3.86 7.81
CA TYR A 207 15.16 -3.89 7.48
C TYR A 207 15.66 -2.67 6.70
N GLY A 208 15.18 -1.48 7.06
CA GLY A 208 15.58 -0.22 6.43
C GLY A 208 14.99 0.02 5.05
N LEU A 209 14.10 -0.85 4.55
CA LEU A 209 13.40 -0.61 3.28
C LEU A 209 12.40 0.55 3.38
N CYS A 210 11.86 0.80 4.54
CA CYS A 210 11.05 1.96 4.91
C CYS A 210 10.12 2.44 3.77
N THR A 211 9.34 1.53 3.19
CA THR A 211 8.42 1.82 2.10
C THR A 211 7.01 1.53 2.56
N GLY A 212 6.13 2.53 2.51
CA GLY A 212 4.75 2.41 2.96
C GLY A 212 3.74 2.28 1.83
N THR A 213 2.54 1.83 2.18
CA THR A 213 1.41 1.68 1.26
C THR A 213 0.63 2.98 1.17
N PRO A 214 0.52 3.61 -0.02
CA PRO A 214 -0.20 4.86 -0.20
C PRO A 214 -1.71 4.64 -0.36
N PHE A 215 -2.49 5.66 0.06
CA PHE A 215 -3.94 5.72 -0.04
C PHE A 215 -4.39 7.06 -0.65
N ASP A 216 -5.44 6.98 -1.47
CA ASP A 216 -6.01 8.08 -2.24
C ASP A 216 -7.49 8.25 -1.87
N LEU A 217 -7.85 9.33 -1.17
CA LEU A 217 -9.20 9.62 -0.68
C LEU A 217 -10.23 9.76 -1.81
N SER A 218 -9.79 10.07 -3.03
CA SER A 218 -10.69 10.11 -4.18
C SER A 218 -11.40 8.77 -4.44
N LYS A 219 -10.82 7.65 -3.99
CA LYS A 219 -11.43 6.32 -4.06
C LYS A 219 -12.69 6.18 -3.20
N LEU A 220 -12.89 7.10 -2.25
CA LEU A 220 -14.06 7.14 -1.37
C LEU A 220 -15.18 8.04 -1.87
N ALA A 221 -14.98 8.75 -2.98
CA ALA A 221 -15.90 9.78 -3.50
C ALA A 221 -17.35 9.31 -3.69
N ASN A 222 -17.55 8.01 -3.96
CA ASN A 222 -18.88 7.43 -4.18
C ASN A 222 -19.47 6.75 -2.93
N HIS A 223 -18.76 6.77 -1.80
CA HIS A 223 -19.26 6.19 -0.55
C HIS A 223 -20.46 7.01 -0.02
N PRO A 224 -21.57 6.39 0.44
CA PRO A 224 -22.76 7.09 0.89
C PRO A 224 -22.50 8.18 1.94
N LEU A 225 -21.63 7.91 2.93
CA LEU A 225 -21.28 8.88 3.99
C LEU A 225 -20.43 10.05 3.48
N VAL A 226 -19.74 9.88 2.35
CA VAL A 226 -19.01 10.98 1.68
C VAL A 226 -19.97 11.80 0.82
N LEU A 227 -20.85 11.13 0.08
CA LEU A 227 -21.85 11.78 -0.78
C LEU A 227 -22.85 12.62 0.02
N ASP A 228 -23.22 12.21 1.23
CA ASP A 228 -24.15 12.97 2.08
C ASP A 228 -23.44 13.99 3.00
N GLY A 229 -22.09 14.02 2.97
CA GLY A 229 -21.28 14.97 3.73
C GLY A 229 -21.09 14.60 5.21
N THR A 230 -21.48 13.40 5.65
CA THR A 230 -21.21 12.90 7.01
C THR A 230 -19.70 12.73 7.25
N VAL A 231 -18.98 12.27 6.23
CA VAL A 231 -17.51 12.22 6.21
C VAL A 231 -17.01 13.17 5.12
N ASP A 232 -16.25 14.18 5.53
CA ASP A 232 -15.64 15.17 4.64
C ASP A 232 -14.19 14.76 4.31
N THR A 233 -13.95 14.31 3.08
CA THR A 233 -12.63 13.90 2.62
C THR A 233 -11.60 15.04 2.57
N ASN A 234 -12.06 16.29 2.58
CA ASN A 234 -11.17 17.46 2.69
C ASN A 234 -10.77 17.78 4.14
N ASN A 235 -11.24 16.98 5.10
CA ASN A 235 -11.05 17.27 6.52
C ASN A 235 -10.94 16.02 7.38
N ILE A 236 -10.19 15.02 6.91
CA ILE A 236 -10.00 13.78 7.64
C ILE A 236 -9.08 14.02 8.85
N SER A 237 -9.64 13.79 10.03
CA SER A 237 -8.95 13.90 11.31
C SER A 237 -8.55 12.54 11.90
N TYR A 238 -9.13 11.45 11.42
CA TYR A 238 -8.91 10.12 11.99
C TYR A 238 -8.61 9.09 10.91
N VAL A 239 -7.56 8.29 11.15
CA VAL A 239 -7.29 7.05 10.41
C VAL A 239 -7.40 5.88 11.38
N ARG A 240 -8.21 4.88 11.05
CA ARG A 240 -8.31 3.64 11.79
C ARG A 240 -7.74 2.50 10.97
N ILE A 241 -6.86 1.75 11.58
CA ILE A 241 -6.31 0.51 11.05
C ILE A 241 -7.00 -0.64 11.76
N VAL A 242 -7.46 -1.63 11.00
CA VAL A 242 -8.09 -2.84 11.52
C VAL A 242 -7.36 -4.04 10.93
N ASP A 243 -6.85 -4.90 11.79
CA ASP A 243 -6.17 -6.12 11.41
C ASP A 243 -7.06 -7.06 10.58
N ILE A 244 -6.48 -7.82 9.70
CA ILE A 244 -7.15 -8.91 8.97
C ILE A 244 -6.41 -10.20 9.31
N PRO A 245 -6.99 -11.07 10.16
CA PRO A 245 -6.47 -12.41 10.31
C PRO A 245 -6.57 -13.14 8.98
N GLY A 246 -5.50 -13.40 8.30
CA GLY A 246 -5.45 -13.95 6.94
C GLY A 246 -6.05 -15.37 6.75
N SER A 247 -6.95 -15.74 7.62
CA SER A 247 -7.65 -17.04 7.70
C SER A 247 -8.61 -17.31 6.53
N GLY A 248 -9.05 -16.22 5.84
CA GLY A 248 -10.11 -16.28 4.83
C GLY A 248 -11.54 -16.12 5.39
N ASP A 249 -11.68 -15.84 6.69
CA ASP A 249 -12.97 -15.51 7.31
C ASP A 249 -13.33 -14.03 7.16
N PHE A 250 -12.41 -13.21 6.67
CA PHE A 250 -12.57 -11.80 6.40
C PHE A 250 -12.47 -11.54 4.91
N TYR A 251 -13.24 -10.59 4.40
CA TYR A 251 -13.47 -10.43 2.97
C TYR A 251 -13.01 -9.07 2.49
N ASP A 252 -12.62 -9.00 1.22
CA ASP A 252 -12.40 -7.72 0.57
C ASP A 252 -13.72 -6.92 0.49
N ALA A 253 -13.62 -5.60 0.41
CA ALA A 253 -14.78 -4.71 0.54
C ALA A 253 -15.14 -4.03 -0.80
N ALA A 254 -14.77 -4.65 -1.87
CA ALA A 254 -14.82 -4.02 -3.18
C ALA A 254 -16.25 -3.79 -3.71
N ALA A 255 -17.15 -4.74 -3.51
CA ALA A 255 -18.41 -4.78 -4.23
C ALA A 255 -19.41 -3.68 -3.91
N ASN A 256 -19.36 -3.10 -2.72
CA ASN A 256 -20.44 -2.23 -2.26
C ASN A 256 -20.15 -0.74 -2.45
N HIS A 257 -18.96 -0.32 -2.85
CA HIS A 257 -18.52 1.06 -2.74
C HIS A 257 -17.69 1.57 -3.93
N ILE A 258 -17.47 0.78 -4.97
CA ILE A 258 -16.71 1.20 -6.13
C ILE A 258 -17.65 1.61 -7.26
N ASP A 259 -17.37 2.76 -7.84
CA ASP A 259 -18.04 3.19 -9.07
C ASP A 259 -17.62 2.27 -10.21
N HIS A 260 -18.55 1.44 -10.67
CA HIS A 260 -18.36 0.53 -11.82
C HIS A 260 -17.91 1.26 -13.10
N ASN A 261 -18.05 2.57 -13.18
CA ASN A 261 -17.63 3.35 -14.33
C ASN A 261 -16.15 3.75 -14.28
N THR A 262 -15.52 3.70 -13.09
CA THR A 262 -14.11 4.08 -12.90
C THR A 262 -13.18 2.87 -12.72
N TRP A 263 -13.76 1.68 -12.59
CA TRP A 263 -13.03 0.41 -12.41
C TRP A 263 -13.45 -0.58 -13.49
N PRO A 264 -12.73 -0.64 -14.58
CA PRO A 264 -13.01 -1.57 -15.65
C PRO A 264 -12.72 -3.01 -15.25
N ASN A 265 -13.52 -3.92 -15.79
CA ASN A 265 -13.54 -5.36 -15.48
C ASN A 265 -13.96 -5.72 -14.06
N TRP A 266 -14.61 -4.80 -13.35
CA TRP A 266 -15.16 -5.09 -12.03
C TRP A 266 -16.15 -6.27 -12.03
N ASP A 267 -16.91 -6.47 -13.10
CA ASP A 267 -17.83 -7.59 -13.28
C ASP A 267 -17.17 -8.99 -13.20
N ASN A 268 -15.83 -9.04 -13.18
CA ASN A 268 -15.06 -10.28 -13.07
C ASN A 268 -14.49 -10.52 -11.66
N PHE A 269 -14.69 -9.61 -10.70
CA PHE A 269 -14.27 -9.80 -9.33
C PHE A 269 -15.43 -10.32 -8.49
N ASP A 270 -15.21 -11.41 -7.77
CA ASP A 270 -16.12 -11.82 -6.72
C ASP A 270 -16.17 -10.70 -5.68
N ALA A 271 -17.38 -10.28 -5.38
CA ALA A 271 -17.64 -9.16 -4.51
C ALA A 271 -17.18 -9.36 -3.07
N ASP A 272 -16.96 -10.57 -2.68
CA ASP A 272 -16.63 -11.01 -1.32
C ASP A 272 -15.52 -12.06 -1.39
N HIS A 273 -14.37 -11.72 -1.98
CA HIS A 273 -13.24 -12.63 -2.00
C HIS A 273 -12.59 -12.67 -0.61
N PRO A 274 -12.31 -13.88 -0.06
CA PRO A 274 -11.59 -14.00 1.20
C PRO A 274 -10.22 -13.33 1.11
N VAL A 275 -9.83 -12.60 2.15
CA VAL A 275 -8.48 -12.07 2.28
C VAL A 275 -7.61 -13.10 2.96
N TYR A 276 -6.51 -13.46 2.30
CA TYR A 276 -5.51 -14.39 2.80
C TYR A 276 -4.16 -13.72 2.90
N ASP A 277 -3.48 -13.93 4.02
CA ASP A 277 -2.09 -13.59 4.24
C ASP A 277 -1.40 -14.65 5.14
N ALA A 278 -0.30 -14.31 5.78
CA ALA A 278 0.40 -15.23 6.67
C ALA A 278 -0.47 -15.55 7.91
N TRP A 279 -0.94 -16.82 8.04
CA TRP A 279 -1.83 -17.25 9.13
C TRP A 279 -1.67 -18.77 9.38
N VAL A 280 -1.75 -19.30 10.60
CA VAL A 280 -1.90 -18.63 11.91
C VAL A 280 -0.54 -18.06 12.33
N THR A 281 -0.48 -16.79 12.72
CA THR A 281 0.67 -16.20 13.37
C THR A 281 0.55 -16.31 14.91
N TRP A 282 1.49 -15.73 15.65
CA TRP A 282 1.43 -15.71 17.12
C TRP A 282 0.57 -14.52 17.56
N GLY A 283 0.09 -14.52 18.79
CA GLY A 283 -0.75 -13.44 19.33
C GLY A 283 -0.17 -12.01 19.26
N SER A 284 1.11 -11.84 18.89
CA SER A 284 1.74 -10.57 18.53
C SER A 284 2.05 -10.48 17.03
N GLY A 285 1.47 -11.35 16.21
CA GLY A 285 1.43 -11.18 14.77
C GLY A 285 0.26 -10.29 14.36
N GLY A 286 -0.15 -10.36 13.10
CA GLY A 286 -1.08 -9.40 12.50
C GLY A 286 -0.41 -8.04 12.29
N VAL A 287 -1.17 -7.03 11.92
CA VAL A 287 -0.63 -5.71 11.60
C VAL A 287 0.31 -5.17 12.69
N ASP A 288 1.54 -4.92 12.28
CA ASP A 288 2.61 -4.30 13.09
C ASP A 288 2.83 -2.86 12.60
N LEU A 289 1.99 -1.93 13.08
CA LEU A 289 1.97 -0.54 12.62
C LEU A 289 3.17 0.25 13.13
N GLU A 290 3.90 0.92 12.23
CA GLU A 290 4.99 1.82 12.56
C GLU A 290 4.56 3.30 12.49
N ALA A 291 3.99 3.73 11.35
CA ALA A 291 3.65 5.14 11.15
C ALA A 291 2.52 5.34 10.15
N VAL A 292 1.90 6.52 10.22
CA VAL A 292 1.04 7.02 9.14
C VAL A 292 1.45 8.46 8.81
N GLY A 293 1.93 8.65 7.58
CA GLY A 293 2.42 9.92 7.07
C GLY A 293 1.45 10.59 6.09
N VAL A 294 1.29 11.90 6.20
CA VAL A 294 0.42 12.71 5.33
C VAL A 294 1.23 13.29 4.19
N LEU A 295 0.75 13.14 2.97
CA LEU A 295 1.43 13.58 1.76
C LEU A 295 1.11 15.03 1.39
N LYS A 296 2.01 15.63 0.64
CA LYS A 296 1.78 16.85 -0.13
C LYS A 296 1.10 16.49 -1.45
N GLU A 297 0.45 17.48 -2.06
CA GLU A 297 -0.15 17.38 -3.39
C GLU A 297 0.91 17.01 -4.44
N GLN A 298 0.57 16.07 -5.32
CA GLN A 298 1.39 15.67 -6.47
C GLN A 298 0.77 16.25 -7.74
N ASP A 299 1.38 17.34 -8.25
CA ASP A 299 0.90 18.08 -9.44
C ASP A 299 1.21 17.35 -10.76
N HIS A 300 2.13 16.38 -10.74
CA HIS A 300 2.65 15.72 -11.94
C HIS A 300 2.38 14.21 -11.92
N SER A 301 1.31 13.79 -12.59
CA SER A 301 0.93 12.37 -12.67
C SER A 301 1.99 11.48 -13.32
N ALA A 302 2.88 12.04 -14.13
CA ALA A 302 3.98 11.33 -14.77
C ALA A 302 5.22 11.15 -13.86
N ASP A 303 5.24 11.72 -12.67
CA ASP A 303 6.14 11.35 -11.57
C ASP A 303 5.64 10.02 -10.97
N ILE A 304 6.00 8.92 -11.64
CA ILE A 304 5.46 7.59 -11.37
C ILE A 304 6.07 7.01 -10.09
N ASN A 305 7.36 7.28 -9.86
CA ASN A 305 8.12 6.81 -8.71
C ASN A 305 7.99 7.72 -7.47
N LEU A 306 7.32 8.87 -7.60
CA LEU A 306 7.07 9.85 -6.52
C LEU A 306 8.36 10.44 -5.92
N ASP A 307 9.40 10.62 -6.73
CA ASP A 307 10.64 11.29 -6.32
C ASP A 307 10.62 12.82 -6.55
N GLY A 308 9.55 13.33 -7.12
CA GLY A 308 9.26 14.73 -7.32
C GLY A 308 9.81 15.33 -8.62
N ILE A 309 10.26 14.54 -9.58
CA ILE A 309 10.62 14.98 -10.92
C ILE A 309 10.29 13.93 -11.97
N VAL A 310 9.71 14.36 -13.06
CA VAL A 310 9.44 13.48 -14.21
C VAL A 310 10.72 13.29 -15.03
N ASP A 311 11.37 12.14 -14.90
CA ASP A 311 12.64 11.88 -15.56
C ASP A 311 12.81 10.45 -16.14
N LEU A 312 14.06 10.01 -16.33
CA LEU A 312 14.36 8.69 -16.92
C LEU A 312 13.95 7.53 -16.01
N PHE A 313 13.79 7.74 -14.71
CA PHE A 313 13.36 6.68 -13.80
C PHE A 313 11.87 6.42 -13.94
N ASP A 314 11.07 7.48 -14.09
CA ASP A 314 9.64 7.35 -14.42
C ASP A 314 9.44 6.75 -15.80
N PHE A 315 10.26 7.19 -16.77
CA PHE A 315 10.23 6.60 -18.09
C PHE A 315 10.58 5.11 -18.09
N ALA A 316 11.47 4.65 -17.21
CA ALA A 316 11.78 3.23 -17.08
C ALA A 316 10.57 2.42 -16.59
N LEU A 317 9.80 2.95 -15.62
CA LEU A 317 8.54 2.35 -15.15
C LEU A 317 7.48 2.38 -16.25
N PHE A 318 7.31 3.52 -16.91
CA PHE A 318 6.41 3.66 -18.05
C PHE A 318 6.74 2.66 -19.18
N ALA A 319 8.02 2.48 -19.51
CA ALA A 319 8.46 1.56 -20.52
C ALA A 319 8.21 0.08 -20.17
N GLN A 320 8.22 -0.28 -18.88
CA GLN A 320 7.84 -1.63 -18.44
C GLN A 320 6.34 -1.89 -18.66
N ALA A 321 5.51 -0.87 -18.47
CA ALA A 321 4.08 -0.94 -18.66
C ALA A 321 3.65 -0.73 -20.13
N TRP A 322 4.58 -0.42 -21.03
CA TRP A 322 4.24 -0.06 -22.44
C TRP A 322 3.45 -1.13 -23.18
N GLN A 323 2.35 -0.73 -23.79
CA GLN A 323 1.40 -1.59 -24.53
C GLN A 323 0.76 -2.68 -23.65
N THR A 324 0.67 -2.45 -22.36
CA THR A 324 -0.07 -3.32 -21.45
C THR A 324 -1.49 -2.79 -21.22
N HIS A 325 -2.34 -3.65 -20.71
CA HIS A 325 -3.68 -3.30 -20.26
C HIS A 325 -3.94 -3.91 -18.89
N PHE A 326 -4.94 -3.39 -18.18
CA PHE A 326 -5.34 -3.91 -16.86
C PHE A 326 -5.49 -5.44 -16.89
N GLY A 327 -4.98 -6.09 -15.84
CA GLY A 327 -4.97 -7.53 -15.70
C GLY A 327 -3.72 -8.22 -16.26
N GLN A 328 -2.80 -7.49 -16.89
CA GLN A 328 -1.48 -8.01 -17.26
C GLN A 328 -0.45 -7.77 -16.16
N SER A 329 0.48 -8.72 -16.00
CA SER A 329 1.46 -8.74 -14.91
C SER A 329 2.42 -7.55 -14.83
N ASN A 330 2.56 -6.81 -15.91
CA ASN A 330 3.43 -5.62 -16.00
C ASN A 330 2.63 -4.34 -16.25
N TRP A 331 1.31 -4.37 -16.07
CA TRP A 331 0.49 -3.17 -16.10
C TRP A 331 0.71 -2.34 -14.82
N ILE A 332 0.99 -1.07 -14.98
CA ILE A 332 1.19 -0.12 -13.89
C ILE A 332 0.13 0.97 -14.04
N GLY A 333 -0.85 1.01 -13.14
CA GLY A 333 -2.01 1.91 -13.25
C GLY A 333 -1.65 3.38 -13.33
N ARG A 334 -0.57 3.81 -12.67
CA ARG A 334 -0.06 5.18 -12.75
C ARG A 334 0.51 5.57 -14.13
N CYS A 335 0.69 4.61 -15.04
CA CYS A 335 1.13 4.89 -16.40
C CYS A 335 -0.03 5.18 -17.36
N ASP A 336 -1.28 4.99 -16.94
CA ASP A 336 -2.49 5.42 -17.67
C ASP A 336 -2.72 6.93 -17.40
N LEU A 337 -2.10 7.77 -18.25
CA LEU A 337 -1.88 9.19 -18.00
C LEU A 337 -2.77 10.13 -18.82
N ASP A 338 -3.33 9.65 -19.93
CA ASP A 338 -3.95 10.53 -20.92
C ASP A 338 -5.37 11.00 -20.59
N GLY A 339 -5.90 10.54 -19.44
CA GLY A 339 -7.23 10.90 -18.95
C GLY A 339 -8.37 10.15 -19.64
N SER A 340 -8.09 9.27 -20.64
CA SER A 340 -9.09 8.40 -21.24
C SER A 340 -9.59 7.37 -20.24
N LYS A 341 -8.71 6.95 -19.32
CA LYS A 341 -8.92 5.89 -18.32
C LYS A 341 -9.45 4.61 -18.98
N ASP A 342 -8.91 4.32 -20.20
CA ASP A 342 -9.30 3.14 -20.95
C ASP A 342 -8.53 1.87 -20.52
N LEU A 343 -7.61 2.06 -19.52
CA LEU A 343 -6.76 1.01 -18.92
C LEU A 343 -5.84 0.31 -19.92
N VAL A 344 -5.41 1.03 -20.88
CA VAL A 344 -4.40 0.61 -21.85
C VAL A 344 -3.28 1.63 -21.81
N ILE A 345 -2.04 1.20 -21.65
CA ILE A 345 -0.87 2.08 -21.73
C ILE A 345 -0.43 2.18 -23.19
N ASP A 346 -0.70 3.30 -23.82
CA ASP A 346 -0.47 3.48 -25.24
C ASP A 346 0.20 4.83 -25.62
N VAL A 347 0.07 5.21 -26.88
CA VAL A 347 0.68 6.45 -27.39
C VAL A 347 0.03 7.71 -26.83
N GLY A 348 -1.21 7.65 -26.34
CA GLY A 348 -1.89 8.76 -25.65
C GLY A 348 -1.16 9.07 -24.34
N ASP A 349 -0.89 8.04 -23.55
CA ASP A 349 -0.17 8.14 -22.29
C ASP A 349 1.27 8.59 -22.47
N LEU A 350 1.95 8.10 -23.51
CA LEU A 350 3.28 8.58 -23.87
C LEU A 350 3.25 10.09 -24.19
N GLY A 351 2.21 10.56 -24.86
CA GLY A 351 2.00 11.98 -25.14
C GLY A 351 1.85 12.79 -23.86
N ALA A 352 1.04 12.30 -22.90
CA ALA A 352 0.84 12.91 -21.60
C ALA A 352 2.14 12.91 -20.75
N PHE A 353 2.87 11.78 -20.77
CA PHE A 353 4.19 11.65 -20.14
C PHE A 353 5.19 12.69 -20.66
N VAL A 354 5.37 12.75 -21.98
CA VAL A 354 6.29 13.71 -22.62
C VAL A 354 5.89 15.16 -22.34
N GLY A 355 4.60 15.45 -22.21
CA GLY A 355 4.10 16.78 -21.84
C GLY A 355 4.51 17.22 -20.44
N GLN A 356 4.91 16.30 -19.60
CA GLN A 356 5.37 16.55 -18.21
C GLN A 356 6.89 16.37 -18.04
N TRP A 357 7.61 16.00 -19.09
CA TRP A 357 9.05 15.71 -19.05
C TRP A 357 9.86 16.83 -18.41
N LEU A 358 10.72 16.48 -17.45
CA LEU A 358 11.56 17.37 -16.64
C LEU A 358 10.79 18.40 -15.80
N LYS A 359 9.49 18.21 -15.59
CA LYS A 359 8.77 18.97 -14.58
C LYS A 359 9.11 18.44 -13.19
N ALA A 360 9.18 19.34 -12.24
CA ALA A 360 9.44 19.01 -10.83
C ALA A 360 8.27 19.46 -9.97
N GLU A 361 7.99 18.67 -8.95
CA GLU A 361 7.01 19.00 -7.93
C GLU A 361 7.42 20.23 -7.13
N LYS A 362 6.45 21.02 -6.67
CA LYS A 362 6.71 22.25 -5.92
C LYS A 362 7.45 21.99 -4.60
N TRP A 363 7.22 20.83 -3.99
CA TRP A 363 7.83 20.45 -2.73
C TRP A 363 9.29 20.00 -2.88
N ARG A 364 9.74 19.65 -4.09
CA ARG A 364 11.12 19.28 -4.38
C ARG A 364 12.10 20.49 -4.37
N GLY A 365 11.60 21.68 -4.58
CA GLY A 365 12.41 22.92 -4.67
C GLY A 365 12.96 23.46 -3.35
N GLY A 366 13.02 22.69 -2.29
CA GLY A 366 13.39 23.13 -0.94
C GLY A 366 14.73 22.66 -0.41
N ILE A 367 15.59 22.05 -1.22
CA ILE A 367 16.97 21.70 -0.83
C ILE A 367 17.91 22.61 -1.63
N ASP A 368 18.05 23.86 -1.16
CA ASP A 368 19.14 24.78 -1.52
C ASP A 368 20.37 24.55 -0.63
#